data_49a6bce703eea874060a0844aa659a4e
#
_entry.id   49a6bce703eea874060a0844aa659a4e
#
_cell.length_a   1.000
_cell.length_b   1.000
_cell.length_c   1.000
_cell.angle_alpha   90.00
_cell.angle_beta   90.00
_cell.angle_gamma   90.00
#
_symmetry.space_group_name_H-M   'P 1'
#
loop_
_entity.id
_entity.type
_entity.pdbx_description
1 polymer ?
#
loop_
_entity_poly.entity_id
_entity_poly.type
_entity_poly.pdbx_seq_one_letter_code
_entity_poly.pdbx_strand_id
1 'polypeptide(L)'
;MIYHELGRTGINVSKLCFGSLTMGPFQRNLTPAQGAALFECAFSHGVNFVDTAEIYGTYPHLREAVRLKPDLVVCSKSYAYDRAGAEASLRKALEGIGRDYIDVFLMHEQESIHTIRGHREALEYYIEMRNKGYIRAVGLSTHYIACMDGALRHPELQVLFPLINKRGFGIADGTADEMLAKIRAAHAQGQGIIAMKPLGGGHLIAEREAALDYILNLDDCIDTIAIGMQSVNEV
;
A
#
# COMPACT_ATOMS: atom_id res chain seq x y z
N MET A 1 19.49 -0.56 -3.70
CA MET A 1 18.13 -0.79 -3.14
C MET A 1 18.18 -2.04 -2.27
N ILE A 2 17.51 -2.01 -1.11
CA ILE A 2 17.33 -3.17 -0.24
C ILE A 2 15.97 -3.79 -0.58
N TYR A 3 15.84 -5.11 -0.47
CA TYR A 3 14.60 -5.85 -0.72
C TYR A 3 14.26 -6.73 0.48
N HIS A 4 12.97 -6.82 0.79
CA HIS A 4 12.43 -7.68 1.84
C HIS A 4 11.30 -8.54 1.29
N GLU A 5 11.09 -9.70 1.87
CA GLU A 5 9.84 -10.41 1.69
C GLU A 5 8.74 -9.67 2.44
N LEU A 6 7.60 -9.41 1.79
CA LEU A 6 6.44 -8.74 2.40
C LEU A 6 5.74 -9.71 3.36
N GLY A 7 6.13 -9.69 4.63
CA GLY A 7 5.70 -10.67 5.62
C GLY A 7 5.99 -12.11 5.17
N ARG A 8 4.98 -12.97 5.19
CA ARG A 8 5.06 -14.39 4.74
C ARG A 8 4.32 -14.62 3.43
N THR A 9 4.30 -13.63 2.54
CA THR A 9 3.53 -13.71 1.28
C THR A 9 4.30 -14.35 0.13
N GLY A 10 5.61 -14.51 0.25
CA GLY A 10 6.50 -14.89 -0.86
C GLY A 10 6.69 -13.79 -1.90
N ILE A 11 6.25 -12.55 -1.62
CA ILE A 11 6.39 -11.40 -2.51
C ILE A 11 7.60 -10.58 -2.06
N ASN A 12 8.62 -10.48 -2.91
CA ASN A 12 9.83 -9.70 -2.62
C ASN A 12 9.68 -8.27 -3.12
N VAL A 13 9.78 -7.28 -2.22
CA VAL A 13 9.54 -5.87 -2.48
C VAL A 13 10.76 -5.01 -2.14
N SER A 14 10.97 -3.93 -2.89
CA SER A 14 11.96 -2.91 -2.54
C SER A 14 11.57 -2.19 -1.25
N LYS A 15 12.55 -1.77 -0.46
CA LYS A 15 12.36 -0.97 0.77
C LYS A 15 11.55 0.30 0.51
N LEU A 16 11.62 0.84 -0.69
CA LEU A 16 10.78 1.94 -1.17
C LEU A 16 9.66 1.39 -2.07
N CYS A 17 8.41 1.70 -1.72
CA CYS A 17 7.22 1.55 -2.54
C CYS A 17 6.87 2.93 -3.15
N PHE A 18 6.71 3.00 -4.47
CA PHE A 18 6.32 4.24 -5.14
C PHE A 18 4.81 4.47 -4.99
N GLY A 19 4.39 5.51 -4.25
CA GLY A 19 3.00 5.90 -4.08
C GLY A 19 2.48 6.70 -5.27
N SER A 20 1.49 6.20 -5.99
CA SER A 20 0.97 6.84 -7.21
C SER A 20 -0.09 7.92 -7.00
N LEU A 21 -0.63 8.09 -5.78
CA LEU A 21 -1.66 9.10 -5.48
C LEU A 21 -1.25 10.51 -5.94
N THR A 22 0.02 10.87 -5.75
CA THR A 22 0.56 12.18 -6.09
C THR A 22 0.49 12.52 -7.58
N MET A 23 0.47 11.51 -8.45
CA MET A 23 0.36 11.68 -9.89
C MET A 23 -1.09 11.85 -10.37
N GLY A 24 -2.04 11.41 -9.57
CA GLY A 24 -3.45 11.39 -9.94
C GLY A 24 -4.15 12.75 -9.90
N PRO A 25 -5.46 12.76 -10.27
CA PRO A 25 -6.27 13.97 -10.38
C PRO A 25 -6.48 14.71 -9.04
N PHE A 26 -6.28 14.03 -7.91
CA PHE A 26 -6.39 14.66 -6.60
C PHE A 26 -5.19 15.56 -6.24
N GLN A 27 -4.07 15.45 -6.98
CA GLN A 27 -2.86 16.24 -6.71
C GLN A 27 -2.30 16.86 -8.00
N ARG A 28 -1.27 16.28 -8.61
CA ARG A 28 -0.57 16.90 -9.76
C ARG A 28 -1.27 16.66 -11.11
N ASN A 29 -2.19 15.73 -11.18
CA ASN A 29 -2.94 15.37 -12.39
C ASN A 29 -2.01 15.20 -13.62
N LEU A 30 -0.96 14.43 -13.45
CA LEU A 30 -0.01 14.12 -14.52
C LEU A 30 -0.67 13.25 -15.57
N THR A 31 -0.24 13.36 -16.82
CA THR A 31 -0.61 12.39 -17.84
C THR A 31 0.09 11.05 -17.60
N PRO A 32 -0.44 9.91 -18.11
CA PRO A 32 0.25 8.62 -18.01
C PRO A 32 1.69 8.65 -18.55
N ALA A 33 1.94 9.38 -19.63
CA ALA A 33 3.28 9.56 -20.21
C ALA A 33 4.24 10.32 -19.29
N GLN A 34 3.75 11.35 -18.59
CA GLN A 34 4.55 12.06 -17.57
C GLN A 34 4.83 11.16 -16.37
N GLY A 35 3.84 10.35 -15.94
CA GLY A 35 4.02 9.36 -14.88
C GLY A 35 5.05 8.27 -15.25
N ALA A 36 5.07 7.85 -16.52
CA ALA A 36 6.04 6.86 -17.01
C ALA A 36 7.49 7.30 -16.77
N ALA A 37 7.82 8.58 -16.99
CA ALA A 37 9.18 9.10 -16.74
C ALA A 37 9.58 9.01 -15.25
N LEU A 38 8.63 9.21 -14.33
CA LEU A 38 8.87 9.04 -12.89
C LEU A 38 9.11 7.58 -12.55
N PHE A 39 8.32 6.67 -13.12
CA PHE A 39 8.49 5.23 -12.94
C PHE A 39 9.84 4.73 -13.51
N GLU A 40 10.24 5.16 -14.70
CA GLU A 40 11.56 4.84 -15.26
C GLU A 40 12.68 5.24 -14.30
N CYS A 41 12.62 6.47 -13.77
CA CYS A 41 13.59 6.94 -12.79
C CYS A 41 13.59 6.05 -11.55
N ALA A 42 12.43 5.77 -10.95
CA ALA A 42 12.33 4.92 -9.77
C ALA A 42 12.86 3.50 -10.03
N PHE A 43 12.53 2.91 -11.18
CA PHE A 43 12.98 1.56 -11.55
C PHE A 43 14.49 1.52 -11.80
N SER A 44 15.10 2.59 -12.34
CA SER A 44 16.56 2.69 -12.50
C SER A 44 17.30 2.70 -11.16
N HIS A 45 16.63 3.14 -10.08
CA HIS A 45 17.14 3.07 -8.70
C HIS A 45 16.77 1.77 -7.97
N GLY A 46 16.14 0.81 -8.67
CA GLY A 46 15.83 -0.52 -8.15
C GLY A 46 14.46 -0.62 -7.43
N VAL A 47 13.58 0.38 -7.55
CA VAL A 47 12.21 0.23 -7.08
C VAL A 47 11.51 -0.84 -7.91
N ASN A 48 10.85 -1.80 -7.24
CA ASN A 48 10.06 -2.85 -7.87
C ASN A 48 8.63 -2.91 -7.39
N PHE A 49 8.21 -1.97 -6.55
CA PHE A 49 6.90 -1.96 -5.91
C PHE A 49 6.21 -0.61 -6.07
N VAL A 50 4.95 -0.62 -6.53
CA VAL A 50 4.13 0.58 -6.72
C VAL A 50 2.78 0.39 -6.02
N ASP A 51 2.36 1.44 -5.30
CA ASP A 51 1.06 1.53 -4.64
C ASP A 51 0.09 2.42 -5.42
N THR A 52 -1.13 1.93 -5.57
CA THR A 52 -2.28 2.65 -6.13
C THR A 52 -3.56 2.33 -5.35
N ALA A 53 -4.68 2.90 -5.77
CA ALA A 53 -6.03 2.54 -5.33
C ALA A 53 -7.04 2.88 -6.42
N GLU A 54 -8.20 2.24 -6.38
CA GLU A 54 -9.29 2.48 -7.33
C GLU A 54 -9.67 3.96 -7.42
N ILE A 55 -9.77 4.62 -6.25
CA ILE A 55 -10.17 6.03 -6.17
C ILE A 55 -9.09 7.00 -6.69
N TYR A 56 -7.81 6.59 -6.75
CA TYR A 56 -6.73 7.52 -7.14
C TYR A 56 -6.77 7.92 -8.62
N GLY A 57 -7.49 7.17 -9.46
CA GLY A 57 -7.57 7.45 -10.89
C GLY A 57 -6.25 7.19 -11.65
N THR A 58 -5.32 6.44 -11.06
CA THR A 58 -3.96 6.25 -11.58
C THR A 58 -3.73 4.89 -12.26
N TYR A 59 -4.77 4.08 -12.49
CA TYR A 59 -4.62 2.82 -13.24
C TYR A 59 -4.01 2.99 -14.66
N PRO A 60 -4.34 4.05 -15.44
CA PRO A 60 -3.67 4.29 -16.71
C PRO A 60 -2.15 4.54 -16.57
N HIS A 61 -1.71 5.16 -15.45
CA HIS A 61 -0.29 5.35 -15.15
C HIS A 61 0.37 4.01 -14.82
N LEU A 62 -0.30 3.16 -14.04
CA LEU A 62 0.18 1.82 -13.68
C LEU A 62 0.28 0.91 -14.92
N ARG A 63 -0.58 1.09 -15.91
CA ARG A 63 -0.48 0.39 -17.20
C ARG A 63 0.85 0.69 -17.88
N GLU A 64 1.28 1.95 -17.91
CA GLU A 64 2.60 2.31 -18.45
C GLU A 64 3.74 1.76 -17.57
N ALA A 65 3.61 1.82 -16.23
CA ALA A 65 4.60 1.24 -15.33
C ALA A 65 4.82 -0.26 -15.57
N VAL A 66 3.73 -1.03 -15.72
CA VAL A 66 3.78 -2.48 -16.01
C VAL A 66 4.38 -2.78 -17.39
N ARG A 67 4.15 -1.90 -18.39
CA ARG A 67 4.80 -2.03 -19.70
C ARG A 67 6.31 -1.83 -19.61
N LEU A 68 6.77 -0.87 -18.80
CA LEU A 68 8.18 -0.61 -18.55
C LEU A 68 8.85 -1.73 -17.74
N LYS A 69 8.10 -2.30 -16.78
CA LYS A 69 8.59 -3.32 -15.86
C LYS A 69 7.51 -4.40 -15.66
N PRO A 70 7.51 -5.46 -16.52
CA PRO A 70 6.47 -6.51 -16.48
C PRO A 70 6.42 -7.30 -15.15
N ASP A 71 7.53 -7.41 -14.43
CA ASP A 71 7.68 -8.05 -13.13
C ASP A 71 7.42 -7.11 -11.94
N LEU A 72 6.89 -5.90 -12.20
CA LEU A 72 6.54 -4.93 -11.18
C LEU A 72 5.55 -5.52 -10.18
N VAL A 73 5.82 -5.37 -8.89
CA VAL A 73 4.84 -5.65 -7.83
C VAL A 73 3.85 -4.49 -7.73
N VAL A 74 2.57 -4.79 -7.74
CA VAL A 74 1.50 -3.79 -7.70
C VAL A 74 0.59 -4.02 -6.49
N CYS A 75 0.41 -2.97 -5.67
CA CYS A 75 -0.61 -2.90 -4.64
C CYS A 75 -1.77 -2.02 -5.11
N SER A 76 -3.00 -2.52 -5.02
CA SER A 76 -4.22 -1.72 -5.21
C SER A 76 -5.20 -1.90 -4.06
N LYS A 77 -6.20 -1.02 -3.98
CA LYS A 77 -7.16 -0.96 -2.87
C LYS A 77 -8.54 -0.56 -3.37
N SER A 78 -9.57 -1.01 -2.65
CA SER A 78 -10.97 -0.66 -2.93
C SER A 78 -11.75 -0.43 -1.65
N TYR A 79 -12.76 0.43 -1.72
CA TYR A 79 -13.75 0.65 -0.66
C TYR A 79 -14.95 -0.30 -0.77
N ALA A 80 -14.93 -1.28 -1.66
CA ALA A 80 -16.02 -2.24 -1.78
C ALA A 80 -16.24 -2.99 -0.45
N TYR A 81 -17.49 -3.08 -0.03
CA TYR A 81 -17.90 -3.72 1.22
C TYR A 81 -18.70 -5.02 0.99
N ASP A 82 -19.27 -5.17 -0.17
CA ASP A 82 -20.01 -6.36 -0.58
C ASP A 82 -19.31 -7.12 -1.73
N ARG A 83 -19.80 -8.32 -2.02
CA ARG A 83 -19.22 -9.19 -3.05
C ARG A 83 -19.28 -8.55 -4.44
N ALA A 84 -20.40 -7.94 -4.80
CA ALA A 84 -20.60 -7.39 -6.15
C ALA A 84 -19.67 -6.20 -6.40
N GLY A 85 -19.52 -5.31 -5.42
CA GLY A 85 -18.58 -4.20 -5.46
C GLY A 85 -17.12 -4.69 -5.51
N ALA A 86 -16.78 -5.71 -4.74
CA ALA A 86 -15.45 -6.30 -4.73
C ALA A 86 -15.06 -6.89 -6.10
N GLU A 87 -16.00 -7.60 -6.74
CA GLU A 87 -15.82 -8.12 -8.10
C GLU A 87 -15.63 -7.02 -9.13
N ALA A 88 -16.47 -5.99 -9.08
CA ALA A 88 -16.37 -4.84 -9.99
C ALA A 88 -15.03 -4.10 -9.82
N SER A 89 -14.59 -3.89 -8.57
CA SER A 89 -13.33 -3.21 -8.24
C SER A 89 -12.10 -3.99 -8.70
N LEU A 90 -12.06 -5.30 -8.45
CA LEU A 90 -10.94 -6.14 -8.90
C LEU A 90 -10.87 -6.17 -10.44
N ARG A 91 -12.00 -6.38 -11.12
CA ARG A 91 -12.06 -6.35 -12.59
C ARG A 91 -11.56 -5.01 -13.14
N LYS A 92 -12.02 -3.89 -12.58
CA LYS A 92 -11.57 -2.55 -12.96
C LYS A 92 -10.06 -2.35 -12.78
N ALA A 93 -9.47 -2.92 -11.70
CA ALA A 93 -8.03 -2.88 -11.49
C ALA A 93 -7.27 -3.70 -12.54
N LEU A 94 -7.69 -4.95 -12.79
CA LEU A 94 -7.08 -5.84 -13.79
C LEU A 94 -7.13 -5.22 -15.19
N GLU A 95 -8.31 -4.78 -15.62
CA GLU A 95 -8.52 -4.12 -16.93
C GLU A 95 -7.77 -2.79 -17.02
N GLY A 96 -7.85 -1.95 -15.99
CA GLY A 96 -7.25 -0.62 -15.96
C GLY A 96 -5.72 -0.64 -16.00
N ILE A 97 -5.12 -1.55 -15.26
CA ILE A 97 -3.67 -1.75 -15.19
C ILE A 97 -3.16 -2.60 -16.38
N GLY A 98 -4.01 -3.49 -16.92
CA GLY A 98 -3.68 -4.37 -18.03
C GLY A 98 -2.87 -5.59 -17.59
N ARG A 99 -3.28 -6.24 -16.50
CA ARG A 99 -2.68 -7.47 -15.96
C ARG A 99 -3.74 -8.51 -15.65
N ASP A 100 -3.34 -9.77 -15.64
CA ASP A 100 -4.20 -10.90 -15.30
C ASP A 100 -4.30 -11.14 -13.79
N TYR A 101 -3.44 -10.51 -13.00
CA TYR A 101 -3.43 -10.58 -11.53
C TYR A 101 -2.92 -9.27 -10.89
N ILE A 102 -3.26 -9.06 -9.63
CA ILE A 102 -2.70 -7.99 -8.77
C ILE A 102 -1.94 -8.64 -7.63
N ASP A 103 -0.74 -8.15 -7.33
CA ASP A 103 0.12 -8.75 -6.31
C ASP A 103 -0.47 -8.58 -4.90
N VAL A 104 -0.89 -7.36 -4.55
CA VAL A 104 -1.49 -7.05 -3.26
C VAL A 104 -2.80 -6.30 -3.46
N PHE A 105 -3.92 -6.84 -2.95
CA PHE A 105 -5.21 -6.17 -3.02
C PHE A 105 -5.79 -5.95 -1.64
N LEU A 106 -6.08 -4.68 -1.29
CA LEU A 106 -6.42 -4.29 0.07
C LEU A 106 -7.85 -3.74 0.18
N MET A 107 -8.50 -4.00 1.32
CA MET A 107 -9.64 -3.20 1.78
C MET A 107 -9.10 -1.81 2.17
N HIS A 108 -9.66 -0.75 1.57
CA HIS A 108 -9.15 0.61 1.72
C HIS A 108 -9.67 1.26 3.01
N GLU A 109 -8.75 1.88 3.79
CA GLU A 109 -9.02 2.73 4.96
C GLU A 109 -10.01 2.13 5.97
N GLN A 110 -9.73 0.92 6.45
CA GLN A 110 -10.52 0.31 7.51
C GLN A 110 -10.23 1.02 8.86
N GLU A 111 -11.25 1.15 9.71
CA GLU A 111 -11.16 1.95 10.94
C GLU A 111 -11.11 1.09 12.21
N SER A 112 -11.72 -0.10 12.18
CA SER A 112 -11.86 -0.95 13.37
C SER A 112 -12.23 -2.38 12.99
N ILE A 113 -12.33 -3.26 14.00
CA ILE A 113 -12.89 -4.60 13.83
C ILE A 113 -14.32 -4.57 13.26
N HIS A 114 -15.09 -3.50 13.53
CA HIS A 114 -16.45 -3.38 13.02
C HIS A 114 -16.47 -3.10 11.52
N THR A 115 -15.57 -2.25 11.01
CA THR A 115 -15.46 -2.03 9.56
C THR A 115 -14.94 -3.28 8.85
N ILE A 116 -13.97 -4.01 9.42
CA ILE A 116 -13.53 -5.31 8.89
C ILE A 116 -14.71 -6.28 8.78
N ARG A 117 -15.55 -6.38 9.82
CA ARG A 117 -16.77 -7.20 9.78
C ARG A 117 -17.79 -6.72 8.75
N GLY A 118 -17.97 -5.40 8.63
CA GLY A 118 -18.88 -4.80 7.65
C GLY A 118 -18.44 -5.04 6.20
N HIS A 119 -17.15 -5.24 5.96
CA HIS A 119 -16.56 -5.55 4.65
C HIS A 119 -16.28 -7.05 4.43
N ARG A 120 -16.89 -7.92 5.23
CA ARG A 120 -16.62 -9.36 5.22
C ARG A 120 -16.85 -10.00 3.87
N GLU A 121 -17.95 -9.66 3.18
CA GLU A 121 -18.26 -10.23 1.87
C GLU A 121 -17.19 -9.87 0.82
N ALA A 122 -16.68 -8.63 0.86
CA ALA A 122 -15.58 -8.21 0.00
C ALA A 122 -14.28 -8.97 0.35
N LEU A 123 -13.96 -9.11 1.63
CA LEU A 123 -12.78 -9.87 2.07
C LEU A 123 -12.85 -11.34 1.63
N GLU A 124 -13.98 -12.01 1.83
CA GLU A 124 -14.20 -13.39 1.41
C GLU A 124 -14.04 -13.55 -0.12
N TYR A 125 -14.54 -12.57 -0.90
CA TYR A 125 -14.32 -12.56 -2.35
C TYR A 125 -12.83 -12.39 -2.71
N TYR A 126 -12.09 -11.48 -2.07
CA TYR A 126 -10.66 -11.31 -2.34
C TYR A 126 -9.85 -12.55 -1.97
N ILE A 127 -10.21 -13.24 -0.87
CA ILE A 127 -9.59 -14.52 -0.50
C ILE A 127 -9.88 -15.60 -1.55
N GLU A 128 -11.10 -15.66 -2.07
CA GLU A 128 -11.46 -16.57 -3.17
C GLU A 128 -10.61 -16.26 -4.43
N MET A 129 -10.47 -14.97 -4.78
CA MET A 129 -9.67 -14.55 -5.93
C MET A 129 -8.18 -14.79 -5.74
N ARG A 130 -7.69 -14.70 -4.51
CA ARG A 130 -6.32 -15.12 -4.18
C ARG A 130 -6.13 -16.62 -4.42
N ASN A 131 -7.05 -17.44 -3.97
CA ASN A 131 -6.98 -18.90 -4.16
C ASN A 131 -7.08 -19.31 -5.65
N LYS A 132 -7.68 -18.46 -6.50
CA LYS A 132 -7.73 -18.62 -7.96
C LYS A 132 -6.54 -18.01 -8.70
N GLY A 133 -5.65 -17.28 -8.02
CA GLY A 133 -4.46 -16.69 -8.61
C GLY A 133 -4.64 -15.28 -9.22
N TYR A 134 -5.82 -14.66 -9.09
CA TYR A 134 -6.04 -13.26 -9.53
C TYR A 134 -5.50 -12.22 -8.54
N ILE A 135 -5.25 -12.61 -7.30
CA ILE A 135 -4.61 -11.83 -6.24
C ILE A 135 -3.52 -12.72 -5.63
N ARG A 136 -2.34 -12.15 -5.28
CA ARG A 136 -1.29 -12.93 -4.59
C ARG A 136 -1.38 -12.78 -3.07
N ALA A 137 -1.67 -11.58 -2.57
CA ALA A 137 -1.85 -11.34 -1.14
C ALA A 137 -3.03 -10.37 -0.87
N VAL A 138 -3.77 -10.63 0.21
CA VAL A 138 -4.93 -9.84 0.64
C VAL A 138 -4.62 -9.14 1.96
N GLY A 139 -5.19 -7.96 2.17
CA GLY A 139 -4.98 -7.21 3.41
C GLY A 139 -5.88 -5.98 3.54
N LEU A 140 -5.43 -5.02 4.33
CA LEU A 140 -6.11 -3.74 4.51
C LEU A 140 -5.15 -2.56 4.68
N SER A 141 -5.65 -1.34 4.45
CA SER A 141 -4.99 -0.11 4.85
C SER A 141 -5.76 0.58 5.98
N THR A 142 -5.05 1.31 6.84
CA THR A 142 -5.68 1.97 7.99
C THR A 142 -4.90 3.18 8.52
N HIS A 143 -5.64 4.13 9.08
CA HIS A 143 -5.14 5.24 9.89
C HIS A 143 -5.41 5.03 11.39
N TYR A 144 -6.01 3.90 11.79
CA TYR A 144 -6.55 3.65 13.13
C TYR A 144 -5.82 2.51 13.83
N ILE A 145 -5.45 2.72 15.10
CA ILE A 145 -4.88 1.70 15.97
C ILE A 145 -5.93 0.63 16.28
N ALA A 146 -7.20 1.04 16.47
CA ALA A 146 -8.30 0.11 16.68
C ALA A 146 -8.50 -0.88 15.52
N CYS A 147 -8.18 -0.47 14.29
CA CYS A 147 -8.18 -1.37 13.15
C CYS A 147 -7.02 -2.36 13.19
N MET A 148 -5.83 -1.92 13.58
CA MET A 148 -4.68 -2.82 13.76
C MET A 148 -4.97 -3.89 14.81
N ASP A 149 -5.64 -3.53 15.94
CA ASP A 149 -6.11 -4.50 16.94
C ASP A 149 -7.10 -5.51 16.35
N GLY A 150 -7.97 -5.05 15.46
CA GLY A 150 -8.88 -5.92 14.70
C GLY A 150 -8.11 -6.86 13.79
N ALA A 151 -7.17 -6.33 13.01
CA ALA A 151 -6.39 -7.09 12.02
C ALA A 151 -5.53 -8.19 12.65
N LEU A 152 -5.01 -8.00 13.86
CA LEU A 152 -4.27 -9.02 14.61
C LEU A 152 -5.09 -10.30 14.90
N ARG A 153 -6.43 -10.23 14.81
CA ARG A 153 -7.35 -11.36 15.00
C ARG A 153 -7.77 -12.03 13.68
N HIS A 154 -7.25 -11.53 12.56
CA HIS A 154 -7.59 -11.95 11.20
C HIS A 154 -6.33 -12.41 10.44
N PRO A 155 -5.84 -13.64 10.67
CA PRO A 155 -4.62 -14.16 10.04
C PRO A 155 -4.73 -14.27 8.51
N GLU A 156 -5.94 -14.24 7.97
CA GLU A 156 -6.20 -14.15 6.53
C GLU A 156 -5.77 -12.82 5.89
N LEU A 157 -5.64 -11.75 6.70
CA LEU A 157 -5.09 -10.47 6.28
C LEU A 157 -3.56 -10.56 6.28
N GLN A 158 -2.99 -10.86 5.13
CA GLN A 158 -1.56 -11.14 4.98
C GLN A 158 -0.71 -9.86 4.93
N VAL A 159 -1.31 -8.72 4.51
CA VAL A 159 -0.62 -7.44 4.35
C VAL A 159 -1.40 -6.34 5.05
N LEU A 160 -0.71 -5.56 5.86
CA LEU A 160 -1.26 -4.38 6.53
C LEU A 160 -0.52 -3.13 6.05
N PHE A 161 -1.29 -2.07 5.80
CA PHE A 161 -0.79 -0.80 5.32
C PHE A 161 -1.15 0.32 6.31
N PRO A 162 -0.53 0.34 7.50
CA PRO A 162 -0.79 1.33 8.54
C PRO A 162 -0.12 2.67 8.26
N LEU A 163 -0.72 3.74 8.80
CA LEU A 163 -0.09 5.05 8.86
C LEU A 163 0.91 5.09 10.02
N ILE A 164 2.16 5.45 9.71
CA ILE A 164 3.19 5.67 10.73
C ILE A 164 4.18 6.73 10.28
N ASN A 165 4.49 7.68 11.15
CA ASN A 165 5.55 8.66 11.00
C ASN A 165 6.03 9.15 12.36
N LYS A 166 7.16 9.84 12.38
CA LYS A 166 7.85 10.33 13.59
C LYS A 166 6.96 11.12 14.57
N ARG A 167 5.95 11.83 14.07
CA ARG A 167 5.05 12.69 14.85
C ARG A 167 3.66 12.11 15.08
N GLY A 168 3.33 10.97 14.48
CA GLY A 168 1.99 10.39 14.50
C GLY A 168 0.93 11.20 13.73
N PHE A 169 1.34 12.13 12.85
CA PHE A 169 0.40 12.94 12.06
C PHE A 169 -0.47 12.06 11.17
N GLY A 170 -1.79 12.15 11.36
CA GLY A 170 -2.80 11.42 10.63
C GLY A 170 -3.21 10.09 11.27
N ILE A 171 -2.61 9.67 12.38
CA ILE A 171 -3.15 8.60 13.23
C ILE A 171 -4.40 9.15 13.91
N ALA A 172 -5.54 8.47 13.76
CA ALA A 172 -6.83 9.02 14.13
C ALA A 172 -7.20 8.81 15.61
N ASP A 173 -6.64 7.79 16.27
CA ASP A 173 -7.10 7.31 17.57
C ASP A 173 -5.97 7.02 18.57
N GLY A 174 -4.81 7.66 18.39
CA GLY A 174 -3.71 7.52 19.35
C GLY A 174 -2.38 8.08 18.85
N THR A 175 -1.28 7.55 19.36
CA THR A 175 0.08 8.02 19.17
C THR A 175 0.88 7.16 18.20
N ALA A 176 2.04 7.68 17.75
CA ALA A 176 2.98 6.92 16.93
C ALA A 176 3.52 5.67 17.65
N ASP A 177 3.79 5.77 18.96
CA ASP A 177 4.31 4.65 19.74
C ASP A 177 3.27 3.53 19.90
N GLU A 178 2.00 3.89 20.12
CA GLU A 178 0.90 2.92 20.17
C GLU A 178 0.70 2.21 18.81
N MET A 179 0.72 2.96 17.70
CA MET A 179 0.66 2.38 16.36
C MET A 179 1.86 1.46 16.10
N LEU A 180 3.08 1.89 16.46
CA LEU A 180 4.29 1.09 16.29
C LEU A 180 4.22 -0.23 17.08
N ALA A 181 3.68 -0.20 18.30
CA ALA A 181 3.48 -1.43 19.07
C ALA A 181 2.57 -2.44 18.34
N LYS A 182 1.51 -1.98 17.65
CA LYS A 182 0.63 -2.83 16.84
C LYS A 182 1.32 -3.33 15.56
N ILE A 183 2.11 -2.46 14.92
CA ILE A 183 2.93 -2.84 13.74
C ILE A 183 3.88 -3.97 14.11
N ARG A 184 4.62 -3.85 15.22
CA ARG A 184 5.52 -4.90 15.70
C ARG A 184 4.80 -6.22 16.01
N ALA A 185 3.63 -6.15 16.64
CA ALA A 185 2.81 -7.32 16.92
C ALA A 185 2.33 -8.02 15.63
N ALA A 186 1.91 -7.25 14.63
CA ALA A 186 1.46 -7.77 13.34
C ALA A 186 2.62 -8.43 12.56
N HIS A 187 3.76 -7.74 12.47
CA HIS A 187 4.96 -8.28 11.82
C HIS A 187 5.45 -9.57 12.49
N ALA A 188 5.44 -9.63 13.82
CA ALA A 188 5.79 -10.84 14.57
C ALA A 188 4.86 -12.04 14.28
N GLN A 189 3.60 -11.79 13.88
CA GLN A 189 2.67 -12.82 13.40
C GLN A 189 2.93 -13.22 11.94
N GLY A 190 3.81 -12.51 11.23
CA GLY A 190 4.17 -12.75 9.84
C GLY A 190 3.32 -11.99 8.83
N GLN A 191 2.54 -10.99 9.26
CA GLN A 191 1.85 -10.07 8.36
C GLN A 191 2.86 -9.10 7.75
N GLY A 192 2.78 -8.86 6.44
CA GLY A 192 3.61 -7.88 5.73
C GLY A 192 3.19 -6.45 6.06
N ILE A 193 4.18 -5.58 6.26
CA ILE A 193 3.93 -4.19 6.67
C ILE A 193 4.40 -3.20 5.60
N ILE A 194 3.46 -2.44 5.07
CA ILE A 194 3.71 -1.29 4.19
C ILE A 194 3.46 -0.02 5.01
N ALA A 195 4.47 0.75 5.33
CA ALA A 195 4.29 2.00 6.09
C ALA A 195 3.82 3.14 5.18
N MET A 196 2.68 3.79 5.49
CA MET A 196 2.22 4.95 4.73
C MET A 196 2.51 6.27 5.43
N LYS A 197 2.61 7.33 4.62
CA LYS A 197 2.76 8.73 5.06
C LYS A 197 3.96 8.97 6.00
N PRO A 198 5.17 8.46 5.68
CA PRO A 198 6.37 8.68 6.50
C PRO A 198 6.68 10.17 6.67
N LEU A 199 6.31 11.00 5.69
CA LEU A 199 6.44 12.46 5.71
C LEU A 199 5.17 13.18 6.20
N GLY A 200 4.27 12.47 6.92
CA GLY A 200 3.07 13.05 7.53
C GLY A 200 2.12 13.73 6.54
N GLY A 201 1.99 13.18 5.30
CA GLY A 201 1.19 13.82 4.25
C GLY A 201 1.73 15.18 3.78
N GLY A 202 3.03 15.44 3.94
CA GLY A 202 3.69 16.68 3.60
C GLY A 202 4.01 17.60 4.80
N HIS A 203 3.42 17.34 5.97
CA HIS A 203 3.66 18.14 7.18
C HIS A 203 5.08 18.04 7.73
N LEU A 204 5.84 16.99 7.35
CA LEU A 204 7.21 16.75 7.79
C LEU A 204 8.28 17.07 6.73
N ILE A 205 7.94 17.74 5.64
CA ILE A 205 8.89 18.07 4.57
C ILE A 205 10.07 18.90 5.09
N ALA A 206 9.82 19.82 6.01
CA ALA A 206 10.90 20.63 6.63
C ALA A 206 11.85 19.80 7.51
N GLU A 207 11.39 18.63 7.99
CA GLU A 207 12.13 17.67 8.83
C GLU A 207 12.39 16.35 8.09
N ARG A 208 12.36 16.34 6.73
CA ARG A 208 12.32 15.12 5.93
C ARG A 208 13.44 14.12 6.26
N GLU A 209 14.65 14.60 6.50
CA GLU A 209 15.78 13.72 6.84
C GLU A 209 15.50 12.96 8.14
N ALA A 210 15.14 13.69 9.20
CA ALA A 210 14.83 13.06 10.49
C ALA A 210 13.54 12.20 10.46
N ALA A 211 12.59 12.51 9.57
CA ALA A 211 11.39 11.70 9.38
C ALA A 211 11.70 10.40 8.61
N LEU A 212 12.57 10.48 7.61
CA LEU A 212 13.03 9.30 6.87
C LEU A 212 13.96 8.43 7.73
N ASP A 213 14.88 9.01 8.47
CA ASP A 213 15.73 8.28 9.42
C ASP A 213 14.89 7.51 10.44
N TYR A 214 13.84 8.15 10.99
CA TYR A 214 12.93 7.47 11.91
C TYR A 214 12.31 6.22 11.30
N ILE A 215 11.73 6.31 10.11
CA ILE A 215 11.02 5.19 9.51
C ILE A 215 11.98 4.09 8.99
N LEU A 216 13.17 4.49 8.50
CA LEU A 216 14.19 3.55 8.04
C LEU A 216 14.80 2.74 9.19
N ASN A 217 14.90 3.32 10.40
CA ASN A 217 15.35 2.62 11.60
C ASN A 217 14.34 1.59 12.17
N LEU A 218 13.14 1.49 11.59
CA LEU A 218 12.13 0.47 11.91
C LEU A 218 12.19 -0.74 10.96
N ASP A 219 13.37 -1.05 10.45
CA ASP A 219 13.62 -2.15 9.50
C ASP A 219 13.31 -3.55 10.09
N ASP A 220 13.27 -3.64 11.41
CA ASP A 220 12.90 -4.84 12.16
C ASP A 220 11.40 -5.19 12.11
N CYS A 221 10.54 -4.27 11.66
CA CYS A 221 9.09 -4.47 11.64
C CYS A 221 8.35 -3.80 10.46
N ILE A 222 9.05 -3.16 9.53
CA ILE A 222 8.48 -2.54 8.34
C ILE A 222 9.20 -3.07 7.12
N ASP A 223 8.49 -3.80 6.26
CA ASP A 223 9.06 -4.40 5.06
C ASP A 223 9.31 -3.36 3.96
N THR A 224 8.40 -2.40 3.81
CA THR A 224 8.50 -1.37 2.77
C THR A 224 7.80 -0.06 3.17
N ILE A 225 8.23 1.04 2.58
CA ILE A 225 7.78 2.40 2.90
C ILE A 225 7.17 3.03 1.65
N ALA A 226 5.88 3.41 1.71
CA ALA A 226 5.20 4.05 0.58
C ALA A 226 5.40 5.57 0.61
N ILE A 227 6.05 6.10 -0.43
CA ILE A 227 6.31 7.52 -0.61
C ILE A 227 5.76 7.97 -1.96
N GLY A 228 4.93 9.02 -1.96
CA GLY A 228 4.49 9.69 -3.17
C GLY A 228 5.53 10.68 -3.66
N MET A 229 5.86 10.63 -4.96
CA MET A 229 6.80 11.52 -5.62
C MET A 229 6.14 12.17 -6.84
N GLN A 230 6.47 13.43 -7.12
CA GLN A 230 5.80 14.26 -8.13
C GLN A 230 6.76 14.73 -9.23
N SER A 231 8.05 14.55 -9.04
CA SER A 231 9.09 14.95 -9.97
C SER A 231 10.27 13.98 -9.92
N VAL A 232 11.05 13.93 -10.98
CA VAL A 232 12.28 13.11 -11.06
C VAL A 232 13.30 13.52 -9.98
N ASN A 233 13.29 14.79 -9.55
CA ASN A 233 14.18 15.26 -8.48
C ASN A 233 13.79 14.76 -7.07
N GLU A 234 12.57 14.22 -6.91
CA GLU A 234 12.10 13.62 -5.66
C GLU A 234 12.34 12.11 -5.61
N VAL A 235 12.61 11.49 -6.76
CA VAL A 235 12.97 10.09 -6.91
C VAL A 235 14.45 9.88 -6.61
#